data_905657186fe5686ebe7a712122115e79
#
_entry.id   905657186fe5686ebe7a712122115e79
#
_cell.length_a   1.000
_cell.length_b   1.000
_cell.length_c   1.000
_cell.angle_alpha   90.00
_cell.angle_beta   90.00
_cell.angle_gamma   90.00
#
_symmetry.space_group_name_H-M   'P 1'
#
loop_
_entity.id
_entity.type
_entity.pdbx_description
1 polymer ?
#
loop_
_entity_poly.entity_id
_entity_poly.type
_entity_poly.pdbx_seq_one_letter_code
_entity_poly.pdbx_strand_id
1 'polypeptide(L)'
;ADLARXVGMSAPSVADRLRRLEESGVIRAYTLDVDPVALGYTLEAIVRIRPLPGQLRRVEGLIQEIPEFVACDKVTGDDCFFARMVLRSISHLDGILERVTEFAETNTAIVKAHTVRGRLPPLR
;
A
#
# COMPACT_ATOMS: atom_id res chain seq x y z
N ALA A 1 6.57 -23.00 -15.92
CA ALA A 1 7.69 -23.35 -16.81
C ALA A 1 8.68 -22.18 -16.96
N ASP A 2 8.16 -20.97 -17.09
CA ASP A 2 9.04 -19.82 -17.23
C ASP A 2 9.84 -19.55 -15.95
N LEU A 3 9.21 -19.72 -14.80
CA LEU A 3 9.91 -19.56 -13.53
C LEU A 3 10.98 -20.65 -13.37
N ALA A 4 10.65 -21.90 -13.75
CA ALA A 4 11.60 -22.99 -13.66
C ALA A 4 12.83 -22.68 -14.51
N ARG A 5 12.62 -22.13 -15.68
CA ARG A 5 13.74 -21.78 -16.54
C ARG A 5 14.67 -20.74 -15.94
N UNK A 6 14.05 -20.06 -15.35
CA UNK A 6 14.72 -19.08 -14.86
C UNK A 6 15.53 -19.37 -13.79
N VAL A 7 15.17 -20.14 -13.16
CA VAL A 7 15.97 -20.51 -11.99
C VAL A 7 16.83 -21.74 -12.26
N GLY A 8 16.76 -22.30 -13.48
CA GLY A 8 17.57 -23.45 -13.83
C GLY A 8 17.13 -24.74 -13.16
N MET A 9 15.84 -24.89 -12.84
CA MET A 9 15.30 -26.07 -12.19
C MET A 9 14.20 -26.66 -13.04
N SER A 10 13.87 -27.93 -12.81
CA SER A 10 12.69 -28.53 -13.45
C SER A 10 11.42 -27.90 -12.91
N ALA A 11 10.37 -27.86 -13.73
CA ALA A 11 9.11 -27.25 -13.32
C ALA A 11 8.49 -27.94 -12.08
N PRO A 12 8.47 -29.28 -11.98
CA PRO A 12 7.95 -29.90 -10.76
C PRO A 12 8.74 -29.52 -9.50
N SER A 13 10.05 -29.38 -9.60
CA SER A 13 10.85 -28.97 -8.44
C SER A 13 10.54 -27.55 -8.02
N VAL A 14 10.32 -26.66 -8.99
CA VAL A 14 9.96 -25.28 -8.67
C VAL A 14 8.59 -25.25 -8.00
N ALA A 15 7.62 -25.99 -8.53
CA ALA A 15 6.27 -26.02 -7.95
C ALA A 15 6.31 -26.54 -6.51
N ASP A 16 7.12 -27.54 -6.27
CA ASP A 16 7.23 -28.12 -4.94
C ASP A 16 7.83 -27.12 -3.96
N ARG A 17 8.85 -26.39 -4.36
CA ARG A 17 9.47 -25.39 -3.51
C ARG A 17 8.51 -24.25 -3.22
N LEU A 18 7.76 -23.79 -4.23
CA LEU A 18 6.79 -22.74 -4.03
C LEU A 18 5.72 -23.16 -3.03
N ARG A 19 5.24 -24.40 -3.15
CA ARG A 19 4.24 -24.91 -2.21
C ARG A 19 4.78 -24.89 -0.78
N ARG A 20 6.02 -25.32 -0.60
CA ARG A 20 6.60 -25.32 0.73
C ARG A 20 6.75 -23.91 1.30
N LEU A 21 7.10 -22.94 0.46
CA LEU A 21 7.19 -21.56 0.91
C LEU A 21 5.82 -21.00 1.27
N GLU A 22 4.78 -21.39 0.53
CA GLU A 22 3.42 -20.99 0.87
C GLU A 22 3.00 -21.60 2.22
N GLU A 23 3.24 -22.88 2.39
CA GLU A 23 2.81 -23.57 3.59
C GLU A 23 3.51 -23.05 4.83
N SER A 24 4.77 -22.62 4.69
CA SER A 24 5.53 -22.08 5.82
C SER A 24 5.25 -20.61 6.09
N GLY A 25 4.48 -19.96 5.22
CA GLY A 25 4.14 -18.55 5.39
C GLY A 25 5.09 -17.57 4.77
N VAL A 26 6.15 -18.05 4.10
CA VAL A 26 7.09 -17.15 3.45
C VAL A 26 6.44 -16.43 2.28
N ILE A 27 5.64 -17.16 1.48
CA ILE A 27 4.86 -16.54 0.42
C ILE A 27 3.44 -16.37 0.95
N ARG A 28 3.02 -15.11 1.07
CA ARG A 28 1.70 -14.80 1.61
C ARG A 28 0.64 -14.70 0.54
N ALA A 29 1.03 -14.33 -0.68
CA ALA A 29 0.04 -14.13 -1.73
C ALA A 29 0.73 -14.04 -3.08
N TYR A 30 -0.04 -14.32 -4.12
CA TYR A 30 0.31 -13.98 -5.50
C TYR A 30 -0.60 -12.85 -5.91
N THR A 31 -0.05 -11.83 -6.57
CA THR A 31 -0.84 -10.67 -6.88
C THR A 31 -0.38 -10.06 -8.19
N LEU A 32 -1.10 -9.04 -8.62
CA LEU A 32 -0.77 -8.30 -9.82
C LEU A 32 -0.07 -7.00 -9.43
N ASP A 33 0.89 -6.61 -10.23
CA ASP A 33 1.47 -5.27 -10.13
C ASP A 33 0.81 -4.42 -11.21
N VAL A 34 -0.08 -3.52 -10.78
CA VAL A 34 -0.88 -2.73 -11.70
C VAL A 34 -0.39 -1.29 -11.64
N ASP A 35 -0.24 -0.68 -12.81
CA ASP A 35 0.17 0.73 -12.90
C ASP A 35 -1.06 1.62 -12.62
N PRO A 36 -1.08 2.35 -11.50
CA PRO A 36 -2.25 3.18 -11.23
C PRO A 36 -2.49 4.26 -12.28
N VAL A 37 -1.42 4.77 -12.91
CA VAL A 37 -1.58 5.78 -13.93
C VAL A 37 -2.38 5.23 -15.11
N ALA A 38 -2.14 3.98 -15.47
CA ALA A 38 -2.89 3.35 -16.55
C ALA A 38 -4.38 3.23 -16.23
N LEU A 39 -4.73 3.25 -14.94
CA LEU A 39 -6.13 3.20 -14.51
C LEU A 39 -6.72 4.59 -14.31
N GLY A 40 -5.96 5.64 -14.60
CA GLY A 40 -6.45 7.01 -14.47
C GLY A 40 -6.07 7.70 -13.18
N TYR A 41 -5.31 7.04 -12.31
CA TYR A 41 -4.88 7.65 -11.05
C TYR A 41 -3.51 8.28 -11.28
N THR A 42 -3.52 9.53 -11.72
CA THR A 42 -2.30 10.21 -12.14
C THR A 42 -1.57 10.90 -11.00
N LEU A 43 -2.15 10.90 -9.81
CA LEU A 43 -1.58 11.56 -8.64
C LEU A 43 -1.45 10.54 -7.52
N GLU A 44 -0.32 10.58 -6.83
CA GLU A 44 -0.12 9.71 -5.68
C GLU A 44 0.33 10.57 -4.50
N ALA A 45 -0.21 10.28 -3.33
CA ALA A 45 0.08 11.08 -2.14
C ALA A 45 0.45 10.17 -0.98
N ILE A 46 1.29 10.69 -0.10
CA ILE A 46 1.54 10.08 1.20
C ILE A 46 1.00 11.05 2.23
N VAL A 47 0.10 10.57 3.08
CA VAL A 47 -0.60 11.41 4.03
C VAL A 47 -0.31 10.90 5.43
N ARG A 48 0.25 11.77 6.26
CA ARG A 48 0.39 11.49 7.69
C ARG A 48 -0.87 11.97 8.38
N ILE A 49 -1.45 11.13 9.21
CA ILE A 49 -2.75 11.41 9.79
C ILE A 49 -2.65 11.29 11.31
N ARG A 50 -3.05 12.35 11.99
CA ARG A 50 -3.08 12.40 13.45
C ARG A 50 -4.53 12.54 13.88
N PRO A 51 -5.15 11.48 14.40
CA PRO A 51 -6.52 11.60 14.89
C PRO A 51 -6.64 12.59 16.02
N LEU A 52 -7.74 13.32 16.06
CA LEU A 52 -8.06 14.16 17.20
C LEU A 52 -8.34 13.28 18.41
N PRO A 53 -8.22 13.82 19.64
CA PRO A 53 -8.46 12.99 20.82
C PRO A 53 -9.80 12.29 20.76
N GLY A 54 -9.77 10.98 21.02
CA GLY A 54 -10.97 10.16 21.00
C GLY A 54 -11.45 9.70 19.65
N GLN A 55 -10.76 10.06 18.57
CA GLN A 55 -11.25 9.78 17.22
C GLN A 55 -10.45 8.69 16.48
N LEU A 56 -9.58 7.98 17.20
CA LEU A 56 -8.71 7.01 16.54
C LEU A 56 -9.50 5.97 15.76
N ARG A 57 -10.51 5.38 16.39
CA ARG A 57 -11.27 4.32 15.73
C ARG A 57 -12.07 4.85 14.54
N ARG A 58 -12.61 6.06 14.67
CA ARG A 58 -13.36 6.66 13.58
C ARG A 58 -12.44 6.88 12.38
N VAL A 59 -11.25 7.42 12.63
CA VAL A 59 -10.30 7.70 11.56
C VAL A 59 -9.84 6.40 10.91
N GLU A 60 -9.52 5.40 11.72
CA GLU A 60 -9.09 4.11 11.16
C GLU A 60 -10.17 3.51 10.28
N GLY A 61 -11.42 3.60 10.72
CA GLY A 61 -12.54 3.10 9.92
C GLY A 61 -12.70 3.84 8.59
N LEU A 62 -12.51 5.15 8.60
CA LEU A 62 -12.56 5.92 7.35
C LEU A 62 -11.46 5.49 6.40
N ILE A 63 -10.25 5.31 6.89
CA ILE A 63 -9.14 4.88 6.04
C ILE A 63 -9.45 3.53 5.42
N GLN A 64 -9.97 2.59 6.22
CA GLN A 64 -10.30 1.26 5.71
C GLN A 64 -11.42 1.29 4.69
N GLU A 65 -12.34 2.22 4.82
CA GLU A 65 -13.54 2.30 3.99
C GLU A 65 -13.28 2.98 2.64
N ILE A 66 -12.35 3.92 2.59
CA ILE A 66 -12.11 4.74 1.40
C ILE A 66 -11.09 4.02 0.52
N PRO A 67 -11.51 3.53 -0.67
CA PRO A 67 -10.62 2.66 -1.45
C PRO A 67 -9.42 3.36 -2.07
N GLU A 68 -9.43 4.68 -2.16
CA GLU A 68 -8.25 5.38 -2.65
C GLU A 68 -7.06 5.28 -1.70
N PHE A 69 -7.26 4.90 -0.45
CA PHE A 69 -6.17 4.53 0.44
C PHE A 69 -5.74 3.11 0.07
N VAL A 70 -4.62 3.00 -0.64
CA VAL A 70 -4.18 1.70 -1.14
C VAL A 70 -3.22 1.01 -0.17
N ALA A 71 -2.70 1.73 0.80
CA ALA A 71 -1.86 1.16 1.86
C ALA A 71 -1.88 2.13 3.03
N CYS A 72 -1.77 1.58 4.23
CA CYS A 72 -1.68 2.44 5.41
C CYS A 72 -1.02 1.65 6.52
N ASP A 73 -0.03 2.27 7.14
CA ASP A 73 0.62 1.71 8.31
C ASP A 73 0.21 2.50 9.54
N LYS A 74 -0.12 1.78 10.62
CA LYS A 74 -0.31 2.37 11.92
C LYS A 74 1.03 2.33 12.63
N VAL A 75 1.53 3.49 13.05
CA VAL A 75 2.89 3.59 13.55
C VAL A 75 2.86 4.20 14.95
N THR A 76 3.99 4.12 15.64
CA THR A 76 4.15 4.81 16.92
C THR A 76 4.35 6.30 16.68
N GLY A 77 4.01 7.10 17.67
CA GLY A 77 4.17 8.55 17.57
C GLY A 77 2.84 9.25 17.38
N ASP A 78 2.91 10.57 17.28
CA ASP A 78 1.69 11.39 17.22
C ASP A 78 0.95 11.26 15.90
N ASP A 79 1.66 11.19 14.80
CA ASP A 79 1.04 10.95 13.48
C ASP A 79 0.91 9.45 13.32
N CYS A 80 -0.15 8.87 13.87
CA CYS A 80 -0.18 7.43 14.00
C CYS A 80 -0.50 6.67 12.72
N PHE A 81 -0.91 7.34 11.64
CA PHE A 81 -1.13 6.68 10.36
C PHE A 81 -0.29 7.31 9.27
N PHE A 82 0.41 6.47 8.52
CA PHE A 82 1.11 6.87 7.29
C PHE A 82 0.42 6.15 6.16
N ALA A 83 -0.29 6.89 5.34
CA ALA A 83 -1.16 6.31 4.33
C ALA A 83 -0.68 6.68 2.93
N ARG A 84 -0.85 5.75 2.01
CA ARG A 84 -0.56 5.99 0.60
C ARG A 84 -1.88 6.01 -0.15
N MET A 85 -2.06 7.02 -0.98
CA MET A 85 -3.29 7.22 -1.73
C MET A 85 -2.99 7.32 -3.22
N VAL A 86 -3.94 6.86 -4.03
CA VAL A 86 -3.93 7.13 -5.47
C VAL A 86 -5.16 7.96 -5.81
N LEU A 87 -4.97 8.96 -6.67
CA LEU A 87 -5.96 9.99 -6.89
C LEU A 87 -5.96 10.43 -8.34
N ARG A 88 -7.11 10.94 -8.78
CA ARG A 88 -7.21 11.39 -10.17
C ARG A 88 -6.80 12.85 -10.32
N SER A 89 -6.88 13.65 -9.25
CA SER A 89 -6.61 15.07 -9.30
C SER A 89 -6.44 15.61 -7.89
N ILE A 90 -6.01 16.85 -7.78
CA ILE A 90 -5.93 17.52 -6.48
C ILE A 90 -7.32 17.68 -5.89
N SER A 91 -8.33 18.00 -6.69
CA SER A 91 -9.66 18.15 -6.12
C SER A 91 -10.23 16.82 -5.65
N HIS A 92 -9.86 15.71 -6.29
CA HIS A 92 -10.22 14.38 -5.78
C HIS A 92 -9.61 14.16 -4.40
N LEU A 93 -8.35 14.49 -4.24
CA LEU A 93 -7.68 14.41 -2.94
C LEU A 93 -8.38 15.27 -1.90
N ASP A 94 -8.68 16.52 -2.25
CA ASP A 94 -9.31 17.42 -1.31
C ASP A 94 -10.68 16.90 -0.86
N GLY A 95 -11.44 16.32 -1.77
CA GLY A 95 -12.74 15.77 -1.42
C GLY A 95 -12.64 14.65 -0.40
N ILE A 96 -11.65 13.78 -0.57
CA ILE A 96 -11.47 12.70 0.40
C ILE A 96 -10.97 13.25 1.73
N LEU A 97 -9.99 14.15 1.68
CA LEU A 97 -9.43 14.67 2.92
C LEU A 97 -10.43 15.48 3.73
N GLU A 98 -11.41 16.10 3.10
CA GLU A 98 -12.47 16.78 3.86
C GLU A 98 -13.18 15.83 4.82
N ARG A 99 -13.37 14.57 4.40
CA ARG A 99 -14.00 13.59 5.28
C ARG A 99 -13.09 13.24 6.45
N VAL A 100 -11.79 13.17 6.20
CA VAL A 100 -10.83 12.76 7.22
C VAL A 100 -10.54 13.90 8.20
N THR A 101 -10.41 15.14 7.68
CA THR A 101 -10.01 16.26 8.52
C THR A 101 -11.11 16.71 9.47
N GLU A 102 -12.29 16.19 9.32
CA GLU A 102 -13.31 16.37 10.34
C GLU A 102 -12.87 15.74 11.66
N PHE A 103 -12.05 14.71 11.61
CA PHE A 103 -11.70 13.93 12.79
C PHE A 103 -10.20 13.82 13.02
N ALA A 104 -9.38 14.44 12.17
CA ALA A 104 -7.94 14.28 12.25
C ALA A 104 -7.24 15.49 11.66
N GLU A 105 -5.99 15.68 12.05
CA GLU A 105 -5.08 16.58 11.34
C GLU A 105 -4.31 15.76 10.32
N THR A 106 -4.07 16.35 9.15
CA THR A 106 -3.37 15.64 8.08
C THR A 106 -2.22 16.48 7.56
N ASN A 107 -1.21 15.78 7.03
CA ASN A 107 -0.06 16.40 6.39
C ASN A 107 0.21 15.61 5.13
N THR A 108 0.04 16.24 3.97
CA THR A 108 0.06 15.54 2.69
C THR A 108 1.33 15.87 1.91
N ALA A 109 1.97 14.84 1.38
CA ALA A 109 3.08 14.98 0.44
C ALA A 109 2.68 14.33 -0.88
N ILE A 110 2.94 15.04 -1.98
CA ILE A 110 2.68 14.50 -3.31
C ILE A 110 3.92 13.77 -3.77
N VAL A 111 3.75 12.54 -4.24
CA VAL A 111 4.86 11.72 -4.69
C VAL A 111 5.33 12.22 -6.04
N LYS A 112 6.63 12.57 -6.13
CA LYS A 112 7.22 13.03 -7.38
C LYS A 112 7.73 11.87 -8.22
N ALA A 113 8.32 10.88 -7.56
CA ALA A 113 8.94 9.75 -8.21
C ALA A 113 9.14 8.66 -7.18
N HIS A 114 9.37 7.45 -7.64
CA HIS A 114 9.64 6.33 -6.75
C HIS A 114 11.11 5.98 -6.84
N THR A 115 11.85 6.27 -5.79
CA THR A 115 13.26 5.88 -5.73
C THR A 115 13.40 4.36 -5.66
N VAL A 116 12.53 3.73 -4.88
CA VAL A 116 12.41 2.28 -4.83
C VAL A 116 10.93 1.96 -4.84
N ARG A 117 10.47 1.20 -5.84
CA ARG A 117 9.04 0.92 -5.98
C ARG A 117 8.54 -0.16 -5.06
N GLY A 118 9.39 -0.82 -4.41
CA GLY A 118 9.04 -1.97 -3.61
C GLY A 118 9.72 -3.18 -4.20
N ARG A 119 10.36 -3.93 -3.36
CA ARG A 119 11.07 -5.12 -3.79
C ARG A 119 11.14 -6.05 -2.61
N LEU A 120 11.50 -7.28 -2.88
CA LEU A 120 11.64 -8.23 -1.80
C LEU A 120 12.74 -7.80 -0.85
N PRO A 121 12.61 -8.08 0.43
CA PRO A 121 13.72 -7.85 1.35
C PRO A 121 14.90 -8.76 0.96
N PRO A 122 16.08 -8.45 1.42
CA PRO A 122 17.19 -9.34 1.16
C PRO A 122 16.86 -10.75 1.66
N LEU A 123 17.22 -11.76 0.84
CA LEU A 123 16.81 -13.12 1.14
C LEU A 123 17.85 -13.90 1.94
N ARG A 124 18.86 -13.22 2.50
CA ARG A 124 19.82 -13.84 3.40
C ARG A 124 20.42 -12.82 4.34
#